data_e303fff716bd4ac761864d9b30011866
#
_entry.id   e303fff716bd4ac761864d9b30011866
#
_cell.length_a   1.000
_cell.length_b   1.000
_cell.length_c   1.000
_cell.angle_alpha   90.00
_cell.angle_beta   90.00
_cell.angle_gamma   90.00
#
_symmetry.space_group_name_H-M   'P 1'
#
loop_
_entity.id
_entity.type
_entity.pdbx_description
1 polymer ?
#
loop_
_entity_poly.entity_id
_entity_poly.type
_entity_poly.pdbx_seq_one_letter_code
_entity_poly.pdbx_strand_id
1 'polypeptide(L)'
;ARKHNILIIHDMDNSEVTHSGKKAAGILQVEGAKDLAFQVHTMSKAQSMPGLRVAFAVSDKDNIDNLLNAKYLSGGSVYVPVQHAAIAALKDEEGYINKINKIYRSRKNTAIKWLHKLGSDAKPTDGTYYLWAKVPPKFTSDEFFKYVLHKAQVAFTPGTVFGKNGEGYVRIVMSADENTINKAFERIEKAGIRFDIPKDKLPAELQ
;
A
#
# COMPACT_ATOMS: atom_id res chain seq x y z
N ALA A 1 25.68 3.30 -7.06
CA ALA A 1 25.94 2.68 -5.77
C ALA A 1 27.42 2.32 -5.64
N ARG A 2 27.98 1.45 -6.48
CA ARG A 2 29.38 0.97 -6.42
C ARG A 2 30.41 2.11 -6.34
N LYS A 3 30.28 3.14 -7.21
CA LYS A 3 31.19 4.31 -7.23
C LYS A 3 31.28 5.04 -5.88
N HIS A 4 30.22 4.98 -5.08
CA HIS A 4 30.09 5.75 -3.84
C HIS A 4 30.00 4.87 -2.58
N ASN A 5 30.27 3.56 -2.72
CA ASN A 5 30.15 2.57 -1.65
C ASN A 5 28.80 2.64 -0.92
N ILE A 6 27.69 2.69 -1.72
CA ILE A 6 26.32 2.75 -1.19
C ILE A 6 25.70 1.37 -1.29
N LEU A 7 25.19 0.85 -0.17
CA LEU A 7 24.36 -0.34 -0.12
C LEU A 7 22.90 0.02 -0.44
N ILE A 8 22.27 -0.74 -1.32
CA ILE A 8 20.87 -0.54 -1.72
C ILE A 8 19.98 -1.48 -0.91
N ILE A 9 18.92 -0.95 -0.30
CA ILE A 9 17.85 -1.75 0.28
C ILE A 9 16.62 -1.57 -0.61
N HIS A 10 16.25 -2.63 -1.33
CA HIS A 10 15.07 -2.66 -2.18
C HIS A 10 13.91 -3.31 -1.45
N ASP A 11 12.96 -2.50 -1.01
CA ASP A 11 11.75 -2.96 -0.36
C ASP A 11 10.74 -3.45 -1.42
N MET A 12 10.48 -4.76 -1.42
CA MET A 12 9.58 -5.45 -2.33
C MET A 12 8.24 -5.82 -1.66
N ASP A 13 7.85 -5.06 -0.64
CA ASP A 13 6.66 -5.32 0.20
C ASP A 13 5.37 -5.53 -0.60
N ASN A 14 5.18 -4.80 -1.69
CA ASN A 14 3.98 -4.86 -2.54
C ASN A 14 4.22 -5.49 -3.92
N SER A 15 5.36 -6.07 -4.17
CA SER A 15 5.79 -6.52 -5.50
C SER A 15 4.87 -7.54 -6.17
N GLU A 16 4.19 -8.36 -5.38
CA GLU A 16 3.30 -9.42 -5.86
C GLU A 16 1.82 -8.98 -5.87
N VAL A 17 1.49 -7.81 -5.30
CA VAL A 17 0.14 -7.24 -5.37
C VAL A 17 0.02 -6.44 -6.66
N THR A 18 -0.29 -7.12 -7.75
CA THR A 18 -0.38 -6.55 -9.10
C THR A 18 -1.73 -6.85 -9.75
N HIS A 19 -2.16 -5.97 -10.65
CA HIS A 19 -3.47 -6.10 -11.30
C HIS A 19 -3.37 -6.48 -12.77
N SER A 20 -2.24 -6.20 -13.42
CA SER A 20 -1.95 -6.64 -14.81
C SER A 20 -1.44 -8.08 -14.90
N GLY A 21 -1.03 -8.67 -13.77
CA GLY A 21 -0.30 -9.94 -13.72
C GLY A 21 1.20 -9.81 -14.02
N LYS A 22 1.69 -8.60 -14.28
CA LYS A 22 3.12 -8.36 -14.44
C LYS A 22 3.81 -8.37 -13.09
N LYS A 23 4.84 -9.19 -12.93
CA LYS A 23 5.67 -9.18 -11.72
C LYS A 23 6.51 -7.90 -11.68
N ALA A 24 6.65 -7.29 -10.50
CA ALA A 24 7.54 -6.14 -10.31
C ALA A 24 9.00 -6.58 -10.50
N ALA A 25 9.80 -5.74 -11.14
CA ALA A 25 11.22 -6.00 -11.29
C ALA A 25 11.95 -5.87 -9.96
N GLY A 26 12.77 -6.86 -9.62
CA GLY A 26 13.64 -6.84 -8.44
C GLY A 26 15.04 -6.33 -8.76
N ILE A 27 15.68 -5.67 -7.82
CA ILE A 27 17.06 -5.15 -8.00
C ILE A 27 18.06 -6.29 -8.28
N LEU A 28 17.81 -7.49 -7.78
CA LEU A 28 18.70 -8.63 -7.98
C LEU A 28 18.67 -9.21 -9.40
N GLN A 29 17.75 -8.72 -10.26
CA GLN A 29 17.76 -9.02 -11.71
C GLN A 29 18.78 -8.17 -12.47
N VAL A 30 19.30 -7.11 -11.86
CA VAL A 30 20.33 -6.26 -12.46
C VAL A 30 21.70 -6.92 -12.25
N GLU A 31 22.44 -7.07 -13.34
CA GLU A 31 23.79 -7.64 -13.30
C GLU A 31 24.70 -6.85 -12.34
N GLY A 32 25.44 -7.56 -11.50
CA GLY A 32 26.32 -6.96 -10.50
C GLY A 32 25.62 -6.27 -9.34
N ALA A 33 24.32 -6.47 -9.12
CA ALA A 33 23.61 -5.87 -8.01
C ALA A 33 23.68 -6.70 -6.72
N LYS A 34 23.95 -8.01 -6.81
CA LYS A 34 23.79 -8.96 -5.70
C LYS A 34 24.67 -8.64 -4.49
N ASP A 35 25.91 -8.16 -4.73
CA ASP A 35 26.86 -7.74 -3.68
C ASP A 35 26.63 -6.32 -3.18
N LEU A 36 25.74 -5.56 -3.82
CA LEU A 36 25.42 -4.16 -3.48
C LEU A 36 24.01 -3.97 -2.97
N ALA A 37 23.17 -5.01 -2.93
CA ALA A 37 21.77 -4.82 -2.64
C ALA A 37 21.19 -5.94 -1.77
N PHE A 38 20.32 -5.53 -0.84
CA PHE A 38 19.32 -6.41 -0.25
C PHE A 38 18.00 -6.25 -1.00
N GLN A 39 17.35 -7.35 -1.32
CA GLN A 39 15.94 -7.38 -1.71
C GLN A 39 15.14 -7.96 -0.57
N VAL A 40 14.22 -7.15 -0.02
CA VAL A 40 13.44 -7.50 1.17
C VAL A 40 12.00 -7.80 0.77
N HIS A 41 11.47 -8.92 1.20
CA HIS A 41 10.10 -9.37 0.97
C HIS A 41 9.38 -9.59 2.29
N THR A 42 8.11 -9.19 2.37
CA THR A 42 7.26 -9.46 3.52
C THR A 42 6.13 -10.42 3.13
N MET A 43 5.73 -11.25 4.10
CA MET A 43 4.53 -12.09 3.97
C MET A 43 3.23 -11.33 4.30
N SER A 44 3.35 -10.04 4.64
CA SER A 44 2.23 -9.24 5.15
C SER A 44 1.18 -8.88 4.10
N LYS A 45 1.55 -8.81 2.82
CA LYS A 45 0.69 -8.28 1.76
C LYS A 45 0.13 -9.40 0.88
N ALA A 46 0.92 -9.92 -0.04
CA ALA A 46 0.46 -10.93 -0.98
C ALA A 46 0.01 -12.23 -0.30
N GLN A 47 0.67 -12.63 0.78
CA GLN A 47 0.30 -13.82 1.56
C GLN A 47 -0.70 -13.53 2.69
N SER A 48 -1.13 -12.27 2.85
CA SER A 48 -2.10 -11.83 3.86
C SER A 48 -1.76 -12.23 5.30
N MET A 49 -0.48 -12.16 5.67
CA MET A 49 0.03 -12.55 6.99
C MET A 49 0.58 -11.34 7.81
N PRO A 50 -0.11 -10.17 7.87
CA PRO A 50 0.46 -8.97 8.47
C PRO A 50 0.69 -9.11 9.98
N GLY A 51 -0.13 -9.89 10.68
CA GLY A 51 -0.05 -10.13 12.12
C GLY A 51 1.12 -11.03 12.53
N LEU A 52 1.65 -11.85 11.62
CA LEU A 52 2.71 -12.80 11.93
C LEU A 52 4.10 -12.18 11.96
N ARG A 53 4.26 -10.94 11.50
CA ARG A 53 5.50 -10.16 11.55
C ARG A 53 6.71 -10.91 10.98
N VAL A 54 6.57 -11.48 9.79
CA VAL A 54 7.61 -12.24 9.10
C VAL A 54 7.95 -11.64 7.74
N ALA A 55 9.23 -11.52 7.47
CA ALA A 55 9.83 -11.07 6.23
C ALA A 55 11.12 -11.85 5.99
N PHE A 56 11.64 -11.83 4.78
CA PHE A 56 12.93 -12.39 4.44
C PHE A 56 13.72 -11.43 3.53
N ALA A 57 15.04 -11.49 3.62
CA ALA A 57 15.94 -10.73 2.77
C ALA A 57 16.76 -11.68 1.90
N VAL A 58 17.05 -11.24 0.69
CA VAL A 58 17.89 -11.95 -0.29
C VAL A 58 19.04 -11.03 -0.70
N SER A 59 20.27 -11.54 -0.63
CA SER A 59 21.48 -10.85 -1.05
C SER A 59 22.60 -11.87 -1.28
N ASP A 60 23.84 -11.42 -1.42
CA ASP A 60 25.00 -12.31 -1.32
C ASP A 60 25.24 -12.76 0.11
N LYS A 61 26.17 -13.71 0.28
CA LYS A 61 26.46 -14.32 1.58
C LYS A 61 26.98 -13.28 2.60
N ASP A 62 27.91 -12.44 2.21
CA ASP A 62 28.59 -11.51 3.12
C ASP A 62 27.60 -10.45 3.65
N ASN A 63 26.74 -9.94 2.79
CA ASN A 63 25.66 -9.05 3.18
C ASN A 63 24.68 -9.73 4.14
N ILE A 64 24.29 -10.98 3.86
CA ILE A 64 23.37 -11.73 4.75
C ILE A 64 24.02 -12.01 6.10
N ASP A 65 25.29 -12.39 6.17
CA ASP A 65 26.00 -12.60 7.43
C ASP A 65 26.06 -11.31 8.27
N ASN A 66 26.34 -10.17 7.63
CA ASN A 66 26.31 -8.86 8.29
C ASN A 66 24.91 -8.50 8.81
N LEU A 67 23.86 -8.75 8.00
CA LEU A 67 22.48 -8.54 8.42
C LEU A 67 22.08 -9.41 9.60
N LEU A 68 22.49 -10.69 9.61
CA LEU A 68 22.24 -11.61 10.72
C LEU A 68 22.92 -11.14 12.00
N ASN A 69 24.18 -10.70 11.93
CA ASN A 69 24.91 -10.15 13.09
C ASN A 69 24.19 -8.92 13.66
N ALA A 70 23.79 -7.97 12.81
CA ALA A 70 23.03 -6.80 13.22
C ALA A 70 21.67 -7.18 13.84
N LYS A 71 20.98 -8.19 13.28
CA LYS A 71 19.72 -8.69 13.79
C LYS A 71 19.86 -9.35 15.17
N TYR A 72 20.91 -10.13 15.41
CA TYR A 72 21.16 -10.73 16.73
C TYR A 72 21.39 -9.67 17.81
N LEU A 73 22.00 -8.54 17.46
CA LEU A 73 22.22 -7.43 18.39
C LEU A 73 20.95 -6.62 18.67
N SER A 74 20.01 -6.56 17.71
CA SER A 74 18.83 -5.69 17.78
C SER A 74 17.53 -6.40 18.16
N GLY A 75 17.48 -7.72 18.15
CA GLY A 75 16.27 -8.46 18.47
C GLY A 75 16.38 -9.97 18.23
N GLY A 76 15.40 -10.71 18.71
CA GLY A 76 15.35 -12.16 18.61
C GLY A 76 15.06 -12.69 17.19
N SER A 77 15.08 -14.01 17.08
CA SER A 77 14.67 -14.74 15.87
C SER A 77 13.16 -14.73 15.70
N VAL A 78 12.71 -14.96 14.45
CA VAL A 78 11.29 -15.16 14.18
C VAL A 78 10.83 -16.48 14.83
N TYR A 79 9.67 -16.47 15.49
CA TYR A 79 9.07 -17.63 16.13
C TYR A 79 8.92 -18.80 15.13
N VAL A 80 9.42 -20.00 15.49
CA VAL A 80 9.56 -21.14 14.56
C VAL A 80 8.25 -21.53 13.84
N PRO A 81 7.08 -21.61 14.53
CA PRO A 81 5.82 -21.87 13.83
C PRO A 81 5.48 -20.84 12.74
N VAL A 82 5.86 -19.57 12.93
CA VAL A 82 5.66 -18.51 11.91
C VAL A 82 6.57 -18.75 10.71
N GLN A 83 7.80 -19.22 10.93
CA GLN A 83 8.69 -19.60 9.82
C GLN A 83 8.09 -20.75 8.99
N HIS A 84 7.54 -21.79 9.64
CA HIS A 84 6.86 -22.88 8.95
C HIS A 84 5.63 -22.41 8.16
N ALA A 85 4.84 -21.48 8.73
CA ALA A 85 3.71 -20.87 8.02
C ALA A 85 4.17 -20.09 6.78
N ALA A 86 5.27 -19.32 6.89
CA ALA A 86 5.85 -18.61 5.75
C ALA A 86 6.37 -19.56 4.67
N ILE A 87 7.06 -20.66 5.06
CA ILE A 87 7.52 -21.69 4.14
C ILE A 87 6.33 -22.32 3.39
N ALA A 88 5.25 -22.67 4.09
CA ALA A 88 4.06 -23.24 3.49
C ALA A 88 3.41 -22.25 2.49
N ALA A 89 3.33 -20.96 2.84
CA ALA A 89 2.79 -19.94 1.96
C ALA A 89 3.66 -19.70 0.71
N LEU A 90 4.98 -19.81 0.83
CA LEU A 90 5.90 -19.67 -0.32
C LEU A 90 5.87 -20.88 -1.26
N LYS A 91 5.43 -22.06 -0.77
CA LYS A 91 5.27 -23.27 -1.60
C LYS A 91 3.96 -23.29 -2.40
N ASP A 92 3.00 -22.44 -2.05
CA ASP A 92 1.74 -22.30 -2.80
C ASP A 92 1.94 -21.39 -4.01
N GLU A 93 2.59 -21.94 -5.01
CA GLU A 93 3.16 -21.31 -6.22
C GLU A 93 2.22 -20.33 -6.90
N GLU A 94 1.60 -19.45 -6.66
CA GLU A 94 0.71 -18.49 -7.36
C GLU A 94 -0.80 -18.69 -7.07
N GLY A 95 -1.23 -19.81 -6.47
CA GLY A 95 -2.66 -20.05 -6.26
C GLY A 95 -3.31 -18.98 -5.39
N TYR A 96 -2.74 -18.75 -4.22
CA TYR A 96 -3.26 -17.75 -3.27
C TYR A 96 -3.03 -16.31 -3.75
N ILE A 97 -1.83 -16.00 -4.31
CA ILE A 97 -1.49 -14.68 -4.82
C ILE A 97 -2.45 -14.27 -5.94
N ASN A 98 -2.73 -15.17 -6.88
CA ASN A 98 -3.70 -14.91 -7.96
C ASN A 98 -5.11 -14.66 -7.42
N LYS A 99 -5.53 -15.41 -6.41
CA LYS A 99 -6.82 -15.21 -5.73
C LYS A 99 -6.90 -13.83 -5.07
N ILE A 100 -5.87 -13.45 -4.29
CA ILE A 100 -5.86 -12.18 -3.57
C ILE A 100 -5.80 -10.99 -4.54
N ASN A 101 -5.04 -11.10 -5.62
CA ASN A 101 -4.95 -10.08 -6.67
C ASN A 101 -6.30 -9.85 -7.37
N LYS A 102 -7.08 -10.91 -7.62
CA LYS A 102 -8.45 -10.78 -8.15
C LYS A 102 -9.35 -10.02 -7.17
N ILE A 103 -9.26 -10.31 -5.88
CA ILE A 103 -10.04 -9.63 -4.84
C ILE A 103 -9.67 -8.15 -4.76
N TYR A 104 -8.38 -7.81 -4.70
CA TYR A 104 -7.95 -6.41 -4.64
C TYR A 104 -8.29 -5.64 -5.92
N ARG A 105 -8.19 -6.26 -7.08
CA ARG A 105 -8.63 -5.66 -8.35
C ARG A 105 -10.11 -5.32 -8.32
N SER A 106 -10.97 -6.24 -7.88
CA SER A 106 -12.41 -6.02 -7.77
C SER A 106 -12.73 -4.86 -6.85
N ARG A 107 -12.17 -4.86 -5.64
CA ARG A 107 -12.34 -3.79 -4.64
C ARG A 107 -11.87 -2.43 -5.15
N LYS A 108 -10.72 -2.40 -5.82
CA LYS A 108 -10.17 -1.18 -6.42
C LYS A 108 -11.08 -0.64 -7.50
N ASN A 109 -11.60 -1.49 -8.38
CA ASN A 109 -12.54 -1.10 -9.42
C ASN A 109 -13.84 -0.53 -8.84
N THR A 110 -14.35 -1.13 -7.77
CA THR A 110 -15.52 -0.62 -7.04
C THR A 110 -15.25 0.78 -6.48
N ALA A 111 -14.12 0.97 -5.80
CA ALA A 111 -13.77 2.29 -5.25
C ALA A 111 -13.53 3.35 -6.33
N ILE A 112 -12.90 3.00 -7.46
CA ILE A 112 -12.71 3.91 -8.60
C ILE A 112 -14.06 4.34 -9.20
N LYS A 113 -15.01 3.42 -9.35
CA LYS A 113 -16.37 3.78 -9.84
C LYS A 113 -17.03 4.81 -8.90
N TRP A 114 -16.93 4.60 -7.60
CA TRP A 114 -17.43 5.55 -6.60
C TRP A 114 -16.73 6.91 -6.66
N LEU A 115 -15.39 6.90 -6.74
CA LEU A 115 -14.61 8.14 -6.84
C LEU A 115 -15.01 8.94 -8.09
N HIS A 116 -15.17 8.29 -9.25
CA HIS A 116 -15.63 8.95 -10.48
C HIS A 116 -17.06 9.51 -10.32
N LYS A 117 -17.98 8.73 -9.72
CA LYS A 117 -19.34 9.21 -9.41
C LYS A 117 -19.34 10.45 -8.52
N LEU A 118 -18.38 10.54 -7.61
CA LEU A 118 -18.21 11.67 -6.69
C LEU A 118 -17.33 12.81 -7.27
N GLY A 119 -16.98 12.75 -8.55
CA GLY A 119 -16.26 13.82 -9.25
C GLY A 119 -14.73 13.75 -9.18
N SER A 120 -14.16 12.66 -8.69
CA SER A 120 -12.71 12.46 -8.70
C SER A 120 -12.22 12.00 -10.08
N ASP A 121 -11.01 12.44 -10.47
CA ASP A 121 -10.29 11.97 -11.65
C ASP A 121 -9.29 10.82 -11.32
N ALA A 122 -9.44 10.19 -10.16
CA ALA A 122 -8.56 9.14 -9.69
C ALA A 122 -8.43 8.00 -10.71
N LYS A 123 -7.19 7.57 -10.95
CA LYS A 123 -6.88 6.49 -11.90
C LYS A 123 -6.48 5.23 -11.14
N PRO A 124 -6.86 4.04 -11.65
CA PRO A 124 -6.36 2.80 -11.09
C PRO A 124 -4.85 2.70 -11.30
N THR A 125 -4.14 2.26 -10.28
CA THR A 125 -2.72 1.89 -10.36
C THR A 125 -2.61 0.40 -10.62
N ASP A 126 -1.55 -0.06 -11.28
CA ASP A 126 -1.35 -1.47 -11.58
C ASP A 126 -0.95 -2.28 -10.34
N GLY A 127 -0.32 -1.66 -9.35
CA GLY A 127 0.10 -2.32 -8.13
C GLY A 127 -0.64 -1.86 -6.88
N THR A 128 -0.40 -2.57 -5.79
CA THR A 128 -0.88 -2.34 -4.43
C THR A 128 -2.40 -2.40 -4.26
N TYR A 129 -2.85 -2.44 -3.02
CA TYR A 129 -4.27 -2.30 -2.67
C TYR A 129 -4.58 -0.89 -2.13
N TYR A 130 -3.81 0.10 -2.54
CA TYR A 130 -4.06 1.50 -2.24
C TYR A 130 -4.54 2.24 -3.48
N LEU A 131 -5.35 3.28 -3.25
CA LEU A 131 -5.67 4.30 -4.21
C LEU A 131 -5.16 5.65 -3.70
N TRP A 132 -4.75 6.49 -4.64
CA TRP A 132 -4.28 7.83 -4.38
C TRP A 132 -5.22 8.79 -5.10
N ALA A 133 -5.98 9.58 -4.34
CA ALA A 133 -6.98 10.48 -4.88
C ALA A 133 -6.64 11.93 -4.50
N LYS A 134 -6.78 12.84 -5.46
CA LYS A 134 -6.68 14.27 -5.19
C LYS A 134 -7.81 14.70 -4.28
N VAL A 135 -7.51 15.60 -3.34
CA VAL A 135 -8.54 16.29 -2.57
C VAL A 135 -9.22 17.37 -3.43
N PRO A 136 -10.45 17.79 -3.09
CA PRO A 136 -11.11 18.87 -3.80
C PRO A 136 -10.28 20.17 -3.76
N PRO A 137 -10.40 21.06 -4.75
CA PRO A 137 -9.67 22.31 -4.76
C PRO A 137 -9.88 23.14 -3.49
N LYS A 138 -8.82 23.82 -3.05
CA LYS A 138 -8.78 24.66 -1.84
C LYS A 138 -8.91 23.91 -0.50
N PHE A 139 -8.94 22.57 -0.52
CA PHE A 139 -8.70 21.78 0.67
C PHE A 139 -7.22 21.41 0.77
N THR A 140 -6.68 21.42 1.98
CA THR A 140 -5.48 20.66 2.31
C THR A 140 -5.84 19.19 2.53
N SER A 141 -4.85 18.30 2.47
CA SER A 141 -5.02 16.86 2.74
C SER A 141 -5.65 16.62 4.11
N ASP A 142 -5.16 17.33 5.13
CA ASP A 142 -5.63 17.17 6.52
C ASP A 142 -7.03 17.73 6.73
N GLU A 143 -7.36 18.87 6.10
CA GLU A 143 -8.71 19.43 6.15
C GLU A 143 -9.72 18.50 5.51
N PHE A 144 -9.43 17.98 4.33
CA PHE A 144 -10.33 17.06 3.65
C PHE A 144 -10.50 15.73 4.41
N PHE A 145 -9.42 15.18 4.97
CA PHE A 145 -9.49 14.03 5.85
C PHE A 145 -10.45 14.29 7.03
N LYS A 146 -10.26 15.39 7.76
CA LYS A 146 -11.13 15.76 8.90
C LYS A 146 -12.58 15.95 8.46
N TYR A 147 -12.79 16.62 7.33
CA TYR A 147 -14.11 16.84 6.76
C TYR A 147 -14.86 15.52 6.48
N VAL A 148 -14.21 14.59 5.77
CA VAL A 148 -14.80 13.27 5.48
C VAL A 148 -15.03 12.46 6.75
N LEU A 149 -14.08 12.50 7.70
CA LEU A 149 -14.20 11.80 8.97
C LEU A 149 -15.40 12.28 9.78
N HIS A 150 -15.55 13.60 9.93
CA HIS A 150 -16.64 14.18 10.74
C HIS A 150 -18.01 14.03 10.07
N LYS A 151 -18.11 14.24 8.76
CA LYS A 151 -19.42 14.24 8.06
C LYS A 151 -19.89 12.85 7.66
N ALA A 152 -18.99 11.98 7.23
CA ALA A 152 -19.32 10.64 6.74
C ALA A 152 -18.85 9.52 7.67
N GLN A 153 -18.02 9.83 8.70
CA GLN A 153 -17.38 8.84 9.58
C GLN A 153 -16.60 7.78 8.78
N VAL A 154 -15.91 8.23 7.75
CA VAL A 154 -15.01 7.45 6.92
C VAL A 154 -13.62 8.05 7.06
N ALA A 155 -12.64 7.21 7.35
CA ALA A 155 -11.25 7.65 7.50
C ALA A 155 -10.45 7.32 6.24
N PHE A 156 -9.83 8.35 5.66
CA PHE A 156 -8.75 8.23 4.69
C PHE A 156 -7.40 8.50 5.37
N THR A 157 -6.29 8.26 4.70
CA THR A 157 -4.98 8.71 5.19
C THR A 157 -4.60 9.97 4.45
N PRO A 158 -4.38 11.12 5.13
CA PRO A 158 -3.93 12.33 4.43
C PRO A 158 -2.55 12.08 3.80
N GLY A 159 -2.34 12.62 2.61
CA GLY A 159 -1.09 12.40 1.85
C GLY A 159 0.13 12.98 2.55
N THR A 160 -0.02 14.01 3.37
CA THR A 160 1.03 14.64 4.18
C THR A 160 1.76 13.64 5.10
N VAL A 161 1.10 12.56 5.55
CA VAL A 161 1.72 11.47 6.32
C VAL A 161 2.88 10.81 5.56
N PHE A 162 2.89 10.89 4.23
CA PHE A 162 3.92 10.32 3.34
C PHE A 162 4.96 11.36 2.89
N GLY A 163 4.94 12.54 3.48
CA GLY A 163 5.85 13.63 3.19
C GLY A 163 5.18 14.82 2.48
N LYS A 164 5.91 15.91 2.35
CA LYS A 164 5.39 17.19 1.82
C LYS A 164 4.81 17.10 0.41
N ASN A 165 5.30 16.19 -0.42
CA ASN A 165 4.81 16.00 -1.78
C ASN A 165 3.46 15.26 -1.84
N GLY A 166 2.99 14.74 -0.70
CA GLY A 166 1.66 14.14 -0.56
C GLY A 166 0.55 15.15 -0.29
N GLU A 167 0.89 16.45 -0.11
CA GLU A 167 -0.12 17.50 0.06
C GLU A 167 -1.05 17.57 -1.16
N GLY A 168 -2.35 17.78 -0.93
CA GLY A 168 -3.38 17.77 -1.96
C GLY A 168 -3.91 16.39 -2.33
N TYR A 169 -3.54 15.35 -1.57
CA TYR A 169 -3.98 13.97 -1.81
C TYR A 169 -4.46 13.28 -0.52
N VAL A 170 -5.25 12.21 -0.72
CA VAL A 170 -5.58 11.22 0.31
C VAL A 170 -5.31 9.82 -0.21
N ARG A 171 -4.82 8.94 0.69
CA ARG A 171 -4.68 7.52 0.40
C ARG A 171 -5.90 6.75 0.92
N ILE A 172 -6.47 5.94 0.05
CA ILE A 172 -7.61 5.07 0.35
C ILE A 172 -7.13 3.62 0.30
N VAL A 173 -7.44 2.83 1.35
CA VAL A 173 -7.01 1.44 1.46
C VAL A 173 -8.15 0.50 1.08
N MET A 174 -7.85 -0.52 0.24
CA MET A 174 -8.81 -1.52 -0.24
C MET A 174 -8.71 -2.84 0.53
N SER A 175 -8.35 -2.81 1.81
CA SER A 175 -8.25 -4.01 2.65
C SER A 175 -9.62 -4.53 3.12
N ALA A 176 -10.62 -3.65 3.24
CA ALA A 176 -11.98 -4.04 3.59
C ALA A 176 -12.67 -4.79 2.43
N ASP A 177 -13.72 -5.55 2.75
CA ASP A 177 -14.57 -6.20 1.74
C ASP A 177 -15.39 -5.18 0.93
N GLU A 178 -15.92 -5.62 -0.24
CA GLU A 178 -16.64 -4.74 -1.15
C GLU A 178 -17.91 -4.12 -0.56
N ASN A 179 -18.60 -4.84 0.33
CA ASN A 179 -19.79 -4.32 0.99
C ASN A 179 -19.43 -3.16 1.93
N THR A 180 -18.35 -3.32 2.70
CA THR A 180 -17.82 -2.25 3.56
C THR A 180 -17.35 -1.05 2.75
N ILE A 181 -16.67 -1.27 1.62
CA ILE A 181 -16.26 -0.20 0.70
C ILE A 181 -17.48 0.54 0.17
N ASN A 182 -18.50 -0.17 -0.32
CA ASN A 182 -19.73 0.43 -0.82
C ASN A 182 -20.42 1.27 0.26
N LYS A 183 -20.61 0.72 1.47
CA LYS A 183 -21.20 1.45 2.60
C LYS A 183 -20.43 2.71 2.96
N ALA A 184 -19.10 2.68 2.90
CA ALA A 184 -18.27 3.86 3.17
C ALA A 184 -18.54 4.97 2.11
N PHE A 185 -18.54 4.61 0.84
CA PHE A 185 -18.79 5.57 -0.23
C PHE A 185 -20.25 6.04 -0.27
N GLU A 186 -21.24 5.20 0.03
CA GLU A 186 -22.63 5.62 0.21
C GLU A 186 -22.79 6.67 1.33
N ARG A 187 -22.05 6.53 2.42
CA ARG A 187 -22.04 7.53 3.50
C ARG A 187 -21.43 8.84 3.05
N ILE A 188 -20.34 8.79 2.28
CA ILE A 188 -19.71 9.97 1.68
C ILE A 188 -20.72 10.67 0.75
N GLU A 189 -21.41 9.92 -0.13
CA GLU A 189 -22.43 10.46 -1.02
C GLU A 189 -23.61 11.09 -0.26
N LYS A 190 -24.17 10.37 0.75
CA LYS A 190 -25.27 10.89 1.59
C LYS A 190 -24.89 12.14 2.36
N ALA A 191 -23.62 12.30 2.72
CA ALA A 191 -23.09 13.50 3.35
C ALA A 191 -22.87 14.67 2.35
N GLY A 192 -23.18 14.48 1.06
CA GLY A 192 -22.99 15.50 0.04
C GLY A 192 -21.52 15.77 -0.32
N ILE A 193 -20.61 14.90 0.06
CA ILE A 193 -19.17 15.09 -0.14
C ILE A 193 -18.81 14.74 -1.58
N ARG A 194 -18.12 15.65 -2.27
CA ARG A 194 -17.64 15.49 -3.63
C ARG A 194 -16.17 15.88 -3.75
N PHE A 195 -15.48 15.32 -4.74
CA PHE A 195 -14.07 15.59 -5.01
C PHE A 195 -13.84 16.72 -6.02
N ASP A 196 -14.89 17.18 -6.71
CA ASP A 196 -14.85 18.24 -7.72
C ASP A 196 -15.35 19.61 -7.19
N ILE A 197 -15.90 19.66 -5.99
CA ILE A 197 -16.40 20.92 -5.40
C ILE A 197 -15.32 21.58 -4.53
N PRO A 198 -14.87 22.82 -4.88
CA PRO A 198 -13.93 23.57 -4.07
C PRO A 198 -14.48 23.86 -2.66
N LYS A 199 -13.58 23.92 -1.67
CA LYS A 199 -13.94 24.17 -0.26
C LYS A 199 -14.77 25.45 -0.07
N ASP A 200 -14.41 26.54 -0.75
CA ASP A 200 -15.08 27.83 -0.66
C ASP A 200 -16.46 27.88 -1.34
N LYS A 201 -16.84 26.83 -2.07
CA LYS A 201 -18.19 26.68 -2.63
C LYS A 201 -19.09 25.78 -1.78
N LEU A 202 -18.58 25.24 -0.68
CA LEU A 202 -19.40 24.51 0.26
C LEU A 202 -20.28 25.50 1.07
N PRO A 203 -21.51 25.10 1.46
CA PRO A 203 -22.31 25.85 2.43
C PRO A 203 -21.51 26.16 3.68
N ALA A 204 -21.75 27.34 4.30
CA ALA A 204 -21.00 27.78 5.47
C ALA A 204 -21.01 26.76 6.62
N GLU A 205 -22.09 26.01 6.75
CA GLU A 205 -22.27 24.93 7.74
C GLU A 205 -21.38 23.71 7.46
N LEU A 206 -20.75 23.64 6.27
CA LEU A 206 -19.91 22.54 5.82
C LEU A 206 -18.44 22.95 5.61
N GLN A 207 -18.11 24.23 5.77
CA GLN A 207 -16.73 24.74 5.75
C GLN A 207 -16.10 24.60 7.13
#